data_7b4ad68346e43683e42dafeb9f9cca01
#
_entry.id   7b4ad68346e43683e42dafeb9f9cca01
#
_cell.length_a   1.000
_cell.length_b   1.000
_cell.length_c   1.000
_cell.angle_alpha   90.00
_cell.angle_beta   90.00
_cell.angle_gamma   90.00
#
_symmetry.space_group_name_H-M   'P 1'
#
loop_
_entity.id
_entity.type
_entity.pdbx_description
1 polymer ?
#
loop_
_entity_poly.entity_id
_entity_poly.type
_entity_poly.pdbx_seq_one_letter_code
_entity_poly.pdbx_strand_id
1 'polypeptide(L)'
;MQLLTPLTIGSRTSPNRVVFGPHVTNLGADDRSITERHVAYYQRRARGGCGMIVVEGASVHRSDWPYERSPLAERCTGGWADIATACHPHGSLVIASLDHAGGQGSSAY
;
A
#
# COMPACT_ATOMS: atom_id res chain seq x y z
N MET A 1 -4.56 -27.53 -2.00
CA MET A 1 -4.78 -26.43 -1.02
C MET A 1 -5.25 -25.18 -1.75
N GLN A 2 -6.42 -24.66 -1.41
CA GLN A 2 -6.99 -23.48 -2.07
C GLN A 2 -6.15 -22.22 -1.91
N LEU A 3 -5.50 -22.07 -0.76
CA LEU A 3 -4.73 -20.85 -0.43
C LEU A 3 -3.65 -20.52 -1.47
N LEU A 4 -3.00 -21.52 -2.03
CA LEU A 4 -1.89 -21.36 -2.96
C LEU A 4 -2.31 -21.45 -4.44
N THR A 5 -3.61 -21.54 -4.72
CA THR A 5 -4.12 -21.55 -6.10
C THR A 5 -4.38 -20.12 -6.59
N PRO A 6 -4.23 -19.88 -7.90
CA PRO A 6 -4.53 -18.54 -8.47
C PRO A 6 -5.98 -18.12 -8.24
N LEU A 7 -6.19 -16.80 -8.18
CA LEU A 7 -7.51 -16.19 -8.10
C LEU A 7 -7.62 -15.09 -9.15
N THR A 8 -8.59 -15.22 -10.04
CA THR A 8 -8.89 -14.19 -11.02
C THR A 8 -9.88 -13.18 -10.45
N ILE A 9 -9.52 -11.90 -10.54
CA ILE A 9 -10.33 -10.78 -10.07
C ILE A 9 -10.47 -9.81 -11.25
N GLY A 10 -11.63 -9.83 -11.93
CA GLY A 10 -11.83 -9.06 -13.15
C GLY A 10 -10.83 -9.46 -14.23
N SER A 11 -10.05 -8.52 -14.71
CA SER A 11 -9.03 -8.75 -15.76
C SER A 11 -7.65 -9.13 -15.19
N ARG A 12 -7.52 -9.27 -13.89
CA ARG A 12 -6.23 -9.55 -13.24
C ARG A 12 -6.26 -10.88 -12.51
N THR A 13 -5.09 -11.50 -12.39
CA THR A 13 -4.95 -12.78 -11.67
C THR A 13 -3.89 -12.64 -10.60
N SER A 14 -4.29 -12.93 -9.35
CA SER A 14 -3.37 -13.10 -8.23
C SER A 14 -2.81 -14.52 -8.28
N PRO A 15 -1.51 -14.72 -8.06
CA PRO A 15 -0.90 -16.06 -8.10
C PRO A 15 -1.34 -16.98 -6.96
N ASN A 16 -1.88 -16.41 -5.90
CA ASN A 16 -2.40 -17.15 -4.75
C ASN A 16 -3.42 -16.28 -4.00
N ARG A 17 -3.92 -16.78 -2.88
CA ARG A 17 -4.96 -16.12 -2.09
C ARG A 17 -4.44 -15.50 -0.80
N VAL A 18 -3.12 -15.29 -0.73
CA VAL A 18 -2.48 -14.61 0.40
C VAL A 18 -2.48 -13.11 0.15
N VAL A 19 -3.09 -12.36 1.05
CA VAL A 19 -3.16 -10.90 0.99
C VAL A 19 -2.38 -10.32 2.15
N PHE A 20 -1.44 -9.43 1.84
CA PHE A 20 -0.81 -8.58 2.84
C PHE A 20 -1.68 -7.34 3.01
N GLY A 21 -2.39 -7.26 4.14
CA GLY A 21 -3.35 -6.19 4.43
C GLY A 21 -2.68 -4.84 4.70
N PRO A 22 -3.43 -3.74 4.56
CA PRO A 22 -2.91 -2.40 4.84
C PRO A 22 -2.70 -2.20 6.34
N HIS A 23 -1.60 -1.58 6.70
CA HIS A 23 -1.35 -1.16 8.08
C HIS A 23 -0.42 0.05 8.12
N VAL A 24 -0.42 0.75 9.24
CA VAL A 24 0.47 1.89 9.48
C VAL A 24 1.92 1.40 9.53
N THR A 25 2.77 1.94 8.66
CA THR A 25 4.21 1.64 8.66
C THR A 25 5.03 2.75 9.30
N ASN A 26 4.53 3.97 9.24
CA ASN A 26 5.24 5.19 9.64
C ASN A 26 6.56 5.41 8.88
N LEU A 27 6.63 4.93 7.65
CA LEU A 27 7.81 5.05 6.77
C LEU A 27 7.74 6.28 5.85
N GLY A 28 6.65 7.04 5.91
CA GLY A 28 6.43 8.21 5.06
C GLY A 28 7.47 9.30 5.26
N ALA A 29 7.61 10.16 4.25
CA ALA A 29 8.40 11.38 4.33
C ALA A 29 7.64 12.47 5.08
N ASP A 30 8.36 13.53 5.45
CA ASP A 30 7.75 14.68 6.14
C ASP A 30 6.72 15.40 5.28
N ASP A 31 6.85 15.34 3.95
CA ASP A 31 5.88 15.89 3.01
C ASP A 31 4.71 14.94 2.73
N ARG A 32 4.63 13.82 3.45
CA ARG A 32 3.59 12.80 3.34
C ARG A 32 3.60 12.03 2.01
N SER A 33 4.76 11.94 1.37
CA SER A 33 4.95 11.09 0.19
C SER A 33 5.44 9.68 0.58
N ILE A 34 5.32 8.77 -0.38
CA ILE A 34 5.89 7.42 -0.28
C ILE A 34 7.42 7.51 -0.40
N THR A 35 8.13 6.74 0.40
CA THR A 35 9.60 6.72 0.41
C THR A 35 10.16 5.42 -0.17
N GLU A 36 11.47 5.41 -0.43
CA GLU A 36 12.18 4.20 -0.81
C GLU A 36 12.06 3.08 0.24
N ARG A 37 11.89 3.45 1.50
CA ARG A 37 11.67 2.49 2.58
C ARG A 37 10.35 1.74 2.43
N HIS A 38 9.30 2.43 1.98
CA HIS A 38 8.04 1.79 1.61
C HIS A 38 8.25 0.78 0.47
N VAL A 39 8.95 1.21 -0.58
CA VAL A 39 9.20 0.35 -1.74
C VAL A 39 9.92 -0.94 -1.32
N ALA A 40 10.98 -0.82 -0.55
CA ALA A 40 11.73 -1.97 -0.05
C ALA A 40 10.87 -2.87 0.86
N TYR A 41 10.05 -2.26 1.70
CA TYR A 41 9.16 -2.95 2.63
C TYR A 41 8.15 -3.85 1.89
N TYR A 42 7.47 -3.29 0.88
CA TYR A 42 6.48 -4.04 0.11
C TYR A 42 7.13 -5.03 -0.87
N GLN A 43 8.25 -4.66 -1.49
CA GLN A 43 9.01 -5.57 -2.34
C GLN A 43 9.41 -6.84 -1.59
N ARG A 44 9.81 -6.73 -0.34
CA ARG A 44 10.17 -7.88 0.48
C ARG A 44 8.98 -8.85 0.65
N ARG A 45 7.75 -8.33 0.80
CA ARG A 45 6.54 -9.15 0.89
C ARG A 45 6.23 -9.83 -0.45
N ALA A 46 6.40 -9.10 -1.54
CA ALA A 46 6.23 -9.64 -2.89
C ALA A 46 7.22 -10.78 -3.15
N ARG A 47 8.49 -10.58 -2.81
CA ARG A 47 9.53 -11.62 -2.92
C ARG A 47 9.22 -12.84 -2.06
N GLY A 48 8.57 -12.66 -0.93
CA GLY A 48 8.12 -13.75 -0.06
C GLY A 48 6.92 -14.52 -0.57
N GLY A 49 6.27 -14.07 -1.66
CA GLY A 49 5.21 -14.79 -2.33
C GLY A 49 3.79 -14.30 -2.04
N CYS A 50 3.60 -13.14 -1.41
CA CYS A 50 2.24 -12.59 -1.27
C CYS A 50 1.60 -12.38 -2.64
N GLY A 51 0.39 -12.90 -2.82
CA GLY A 51 -0.36 -12.75 -4.07
C GLY A 51 -0.88 -11.34 -4.27
N MET A 52 -1.31 -10.69 -3.21
CA MET A 52 -1.81 -9.31 -3.22
C MET A 52 -1.20 -8.52 -2.08
N ILE A 53 -0.86 -7.28 -2.36
CA ILE A 53 -0.32 -6.36 -1.37
C ILE A 53 -1.17 -5.10 -1.38
N VAL A 54 -1.79 -4.79 -0.25
CA VAL A 54 -2.52 -3.54 -0.06
C VAL A 54 -1.59 -2.58 0.68
N VAL A 55 -1.27 -1.48 0.02
CA VAL A 55 -0.37 -0.46 0.56
C VAL A 55 -1.07 0.29 1.68
N GLU A 56 -0.30 0.77 2.64
CA GLU A 56 -0.83 1.58 3.75
C GLU A 56 -1.75 2.70 3.26
N GLY A 57 -2.81 2.95 4.00
CA GLY A 57 -3.82 3.92 3.63
C GLY A 57 -3.26 5.33 3.47
N ALA A 58 -3.62 5.99 2.38
CA ALA A 58 -3.26 7.38 2.13
C ALA A 58 -4.48 8.28 2.29
N SER A 59 -4.35 9.34 3.08
CA SER A 59 -5.42 10.31 3.30
C SER A 59 -5.83 10.98 2.00
N VAL A 60 -7.13 11.05 1.76
CA VAL A 60 -7.67 11.67 0.53
C VAL A 60 -7.75 13.20 0.59
N HIS A 61 -7.56 13.77 1.78
CA HIS A 61 -7.57 15.21 1.99
C HIS A 61 -6.48 15.64 2.98
N ARG A 62 -5.87 16.78 2.73
CA ARG A 62 -4.75 17.29 3.54
C ARG A 62 -5.11 17.56 5.00
N SER A 63 -6.38 17.83 5.31
CA SER A 63 -6.83 18.04 6.68
C SER A 63 -6.91 16.77 7.49
N ASP A 64 -6.89 15.61 6.85
CA ASP A 64 -6.85 14.30 7.50
C ASP A 64 -5.40 13.89 7.72
N TRP A 65 -4.94 13.96 8.96
CA TRP A 65 -3.57 13.63 9.33
C TRP A 65 -3.58 12.72 10.57
N PRO A 66 -3.95 11.45 10.40
CA PRO A 66 -4.24 10.56 11.52
C PRO A 66 -3.02 10.11 12.33
N TYR A 67 -1.81 10.16 11.76
CA TYR A 67 -0.55 9.86 12.44
C TYR A 67 0.60 10.59 11.74
N GLU A 68 1.73 10.69 12.43
CA GLU A 68 2.82 11.60 12.07
C GLU A 68 3.26 11.50 10.61
N ARG A 69 3.48 10.28 10.10
CA ARG A 69 3.98 10.05 8.76
C ARG A 69 2.95 9.41 7.84
N SER A 70 1.68 9.74 8.05
CA SER A 70 0.61 9.21 7.22
C SER A 70 0.71 9.75 5.80
N PRO A 71 0.65 8.87 4.78
CA PRO A 71 0.69 9.34 3.40
C PRO A 71 -0.49 10.23 3.03
N LEU A 72 -0.26 11.15 2.11
CA LEU A 72 -1.29 11.99 1.48
C LEU A 72 -1.43 11.58 0.02
N ALA A 73 -2.63 11.14 -0.37
CA ALA A 73 -2.86 10.50 -1.67
C ALA A 73 -2.35 11.33 -2.86
N GLU A 74 -2.58 12.64 -2.84
CA GLU A 74 -2.12 13.53 -3.92
C GLU A 74 -0.59 13.55 -4.09
N ARG A 75 0.16 13.06 -3.12
CA ARG A 75 1.63 13.00 -3.12
C ARG A 75 2.18 11.59 -3.30
N CYS A 76 1.31 10.60 -3.51
CA CYS A 76 1.71 9.21 -3.53
C CYS A 76 1.80 8.59 -4.92
N THR A 77 1.38 9.27 -5.98
CA THR A 77 1.29 8.68 -7.33
C THR A 77 2.62 8.08 -7.78
N GLY A 78 3.72 8.83 -7.67
CA GLY A 78 5.06 8.34 -8.05
C GLY A 78 5.51 7.17 -7.18
N GLY A 79 5.31 7.26 -5.87
CA GLY A 79 5.68 6.21 -4.95
C GLY A 79 4.87 4.92 -5.14
N TRP A 80 3.58 5.03 -5.43
CA TRP A 80 2.77 3.87 -5.78
C TRP A 80 3.25 3.19 -7.07
N ALA A 81 3.64 3.99 -8.07
CA ALA A 81 4.23 3.46 -9.29
C ALA A 81 5.54 2.70 -9.01
N ASP A 82 6.39 3.24 -8.14
CA ASP A 82 7.64 2.59 -7.74
C ASP A 82 7.38 1.27 -6.99
N ILE A 83 6.39 1.24 -6.10
CA ILE A 83 6.00 0.02 -5.40
C ILE A 83 5.51 -1.04 -6.41
N ALA A 84 4.65 -0.64 -7.34
CA ALA A 84 4.15 -1.55 -8.38
C ALA A 84 5.30 -2.11 -9.23
N THR A 85 6.22 -1.26 -9.66
CA THR A 85 7.40 -1.66 -10.43
C THR A 85 8.27 -2.67 -9.67
N ALA A 86 8.40 -2.49 -8.35
CA ALA A 86 9.20 -3.38 -7.51
C ALA A 86 8.50 -4.72 -7.21
N CYS A 87 7.17 -4.73 -7.16
CA CYS A 87 6.39 -5.90 -6.74
C CYS A 87 5.90 -6.76 -7.91
N HIS A 88 5.52 -6.17 -9.04
CA HIS A 88 4.99 -6.90 -10.19
C HIS A 88 5.90 -8.00 -10.72
N PRO A 89 7.23 -7.86 -10.76
CA PRO A 89 8.12 -8.94 -11.20
C PRO A 89 8.01 -10.23 -10.38
N HIS A 90 7.50 -10.14 -9.15
CA HIS A 90 7.27 -11.28 -8.27
C HIS A 90 5.86 -11.86 -8.39
N GLY A 91 5.03 -11.31 -9.27
CA GLY A 91 3.66 -11.76 -9.52
C GLY A 91 2.59 -11.15 -8.62
N SER A 92 2.97 -10.36 -7.61
CA SER A 92 2.02 -9.74 -6.70
C SER A 92 1.18 -8.66 -7.39
N LEU A 93 -0.11 -8.64 -7.12
CA LEU A 93 -0.95 -7.48 -7.40
C LEU A 93 -0.75 -6.43 -6.30
N VAL A 94 -0.71 -5.16 -6.70
CA VAL A 94 -0.54 -4.04 -5.76
C VAL A 94 -1.81 -3.20 -5.76
N ILE A 95 -2.33 -2.92 -4.58
CA ILE A 95 -3.59 -2.19 -4.37
C ILE A 95 -3.29 -0.97 -3.50
N ALA A 96 -3.56 0.23 -4.02
CA ALA A 96 -3.52 1.44 -3.22
C ALA A 96 -4.76 1.51 -2.34
N SER A 97 -4.60 1.96 -1.10
CA SER A 97 -5.70 2.19 -0.18
C SER A 97 -5.91 3.69 0.01
N LEU A 98 -7.12 4.16 -0.20
CA LEU A 98 -7.52 5.54 0.04
C LEU A 98 -8.30 5.59 1.34
N ASP A 99 -7.98 6.58 2.19
CA ASP A 99 -8.45 6.57 3.56
C ASP A 99 -8.87 7.96 4.04
N HIS A 100 -9.73 7.99 5.05
CA HIS A 100 -10.08 9.20 5.78
C HIS A 100 -10.58 8.80 7.18
N ALA A 101 -9.97 9.33 8.22
CA ALA A 101 -10.32 8.97 9.59
C ALA A 101 -11.66 9.57 10.07
N GLY A 102 -12.20 10.53 9.32
CA GLY A 102 -13.52 11.11 9.62
C GLY A 102 -13.58 11.74 11.00
N GLY A 103 -14.65 11.50 11.73
CA GLY A 103 -14.89 12.07 13.07
C GLY A 103 -13.92 11.56 14.15
N GLN A 104 -13.15 10.51 13.87
CA GLN A 104 -12.10 10.01 14.77
C GLN A 104 -10.71 10.51 14.37
N GLY A 105 -10.63 11.31 13.33
CA GLY A 105 -9.37 11.84 12.84
C GLY A 105 -8.81 12.93 13.74
N SER A 106 -7.49 13.14 13.62
CA SER A 106 -6.79 14.24 14.24
C SER A 106 -5.98 14.98 13.19
N SER A 107 -5.94 16.30 13.29
CA SER A 107 -5.05 17.15 12.47
C SER A 107 -3.97 17.79 13.35
N ALA A 108 -3.57 17.10 14.40
CA ALA A 108 -2.63 17.64 15.38
C ALA A 108 -1.17 17.62 14.89
N TYR A 109 -0.84 17.00 13.76
CA TYR A 109 0.51 16.88 13.21
C TYR A 109 0.81 17.91 12.15
#